data_b06ef83ecc859a166bac77d9d2da2224
#
_entry.id   b06ef83ecc859a166bac77d9d2da2224
#
_cell.length_a   1.000
_cell.length_b   1.000
_cell.length_c   1.000
_cell.angle_alpha   90.00
_cell.angle_beta   90.00
_cell.angle_gamma   90.00
#
_symmetry.space_group_name_H-M   'P 1'
#
loop_
_entity.id
_entity.type
_entity.pdbx_description
1 polymer ?
#
loop_
_entity_poly.entity_id
_entity_poly.type
_entity_poly.pdbx_seq_one_letter_code
_entity_poly.pdbx_strand_id
1 'polypeptide(L)'
;MKQTVGDRVFKDSLVRGTGKCFTMLSTESARRKYRPLVMWACGRHLGYDTQIEGTRALFLYDLIGRYPSPEPFLDVVEERFFASFNKSDWLFQQECELLGLFGKAGNERARRILEQGYRRLLQYLRHLNPARVAKPYIPAPDNFESLCEQIMSCAKPAEVRPTLERVVRGVGELCMRDHFWTGTAHSVHLSLVSVFGEKRLAAMLGRIRASPEVEAYKAAVLQKKKEFEAEIAERKRRRVFGYREVYRRIKEQDTSGIRSILWSWERNGRTRDIEGLVRLYEKEEDTTTRARILDMFRGPKYKVYLPVDNVVRDASSEDDELRATALRALDGIKSPRVRDFALGMLKKRGITYETSCLIASNYRESDDDLLIAALKELGEMRRHHLGFGVLDYNVGGTRDRLSRRILMYLYNTTRCLACRERVVRELGRRHLLTDGMLAECLHDASIDIRVFAERLLSRRRAKVDLAMVDKKRGHEK
;
A
#
# COMPACT_ATOMS: atom_id res chain seq x y z
N MET A 1 5.25 -22.45 -27.25
CA MET A 1 6.40 -21.61 -27.69
C MET A 1 7.42 -21.50 -26.58
N LYS A 2 8.70 -21.76 -26.82
CA LYS A 2 9.77 -21.52 -25.82
C LYS A 2 9.91 -20.01 -25.60
N GLN A 3 9.74 -19.57 -24.36
CA GLN A 3 9.91 -18.16 -23.97
C GLN A 3 11.36 -17.71 -24.18
N THR A 4 11.57 -16.65 -24.96
CA THR A 4 12.90 -16.05 -25.12
C THR A 4 13.32 -15.29 -23.85
N VAL A 5 14.60 -14.96 -23.72
CA VAL A 5 15.10 -14.10 -22.62
C VAL A 5 14.35 -12.75 -22.60
N GLY A 6 14.12 -12.16 -23.77
CA GLY A 6 13.36 -10.91 -23.90
C GLY A 6 11.93 -11.02 -23.40
N ASP A 7 11.24 -12.13 -23.66
CA ASP A 7 9.87 -12.35 -23.20
C ASP A 7 9.79 -12.42 -21.66
N ARG A 8 10.79 -13.07 -21.04
CA ARG A 8 10.90 -13.14 -19.56
C ARG A 8 11.15 -11.78 -18.96
N VAL A 9 12.06 -10.99 -19.53
CA VAL A 9 12.37 -9.63 -19.08
C VAL A 9 11.15 -8.73 -19.22
N PHE A 10 10.43 -8.79 -20.34
CA PHE A 10 9.21 -8.00 -20.56
C PHE A 10 8.12 -8.38 -19.55
N LYS A 11 7.86 -9.68 -19.37
CA LYS A 11 6.87 -10.19 -18.42
C LYS A 11 7.22 -9.80 -16.98
N ASP A 12 8.49 -9.91 -16.57
CA ASP A 12 8.94 -9.47 -15.26
C ASP A 12 8.70 -7.96 -15.06
N SER A 13 9.01 -7.15 -16.07
CA SER A 13 8.75 -5.70 -16.04
C SER A 13 7.27 -5.36 -15.91
N LEU A 14 6.38 -6.09 -16.60
CA LEU A 14 4.92 -5.94 -16.44
C LEU A 14 4.48 -6.25 -15.01
N VAL A 15 4.90 -7.40 -14.50
CA VAL A 15 4.54 -7.86 -13.14
C VAL A 15 5.05 -6.89 -12.07
N ARG A 16 6.26 -6.36 -12.25
CA ARG A 16 6.86 -5.37 -11.33
C ARG A 16 6.34 -3.96 -11.54
N GLY A 17 5.67 -3.69 -12.66
CA GLY A 17 5.20 -2.35 -13.01
C GLY A 17 6.34 -1.37 -13.29
N THR A 18 7.46 -1.81 -13.85
CA THR A 18 8.58 -0.93 -14.17
C THR A 18 8.45 -0.36 -15.58
N GLY A 19 8.89 0.88 -15.79
CA GLY A 19 8.85 1.53 -17.10
C GLY A 19 9.72 0.87 -18.18
N LYS A 20 10.50 -0.15 -17.85
CA LYS A 20 11.31 -0.89 -18.80
C LYS A 20 10.50 -1.49 -19.93
N CYS A 21 9.26 -1.94 -19.68
CA CYS A 21 8.37 -2.42 -20.73
C CYS A 21 8.05 -1.34 -21.78
N PHE A 22 7.99 -0.06 -21.40
CA PHE A 22 7.76 1.05 -22.34
C PHE A 22 8.93 1.24 -23.29
N THR A 23 10.16 1.14 -22.80
CA THR A 23 11.37 1.21 -23.65
C THR A 23 11.43 0.02 -24.62
N MET A 24 10.99 -1.17 -24.16
CA MET A 24 10.93 -2.37 -24.99
C MET A 24 9.83 -2.31 -26.08
N LEU A 25 8.84 -1.43 -25.98
CA LEU A 25 7.77 -1.22 -26.98
C LEU A 25 8.09 -0.09 -27.98
N SER A 26 9.32 0.35 -28.07
CA SER A 26 9.74 1.47 -28.94
C SER A 26 9.49 1.24 -30.43
N THR A 27 9.52 0.00 -30.91
CA THR A 27 9.32 -0.35 -32.30
C THR A 27 7.99 -1.06 -32.56
N GLU A 28 7.47 -0.98 -33.78
CA GLU A 28 6.24 -1.69 -34.17
C GLU A 28 6.39 -3.21 -34.06
N SER A 29 7.53 -3.76 -34.48
CA SER A 29 7.81 -5.19 -34.35
C SER A 29 7.76 -5.65 -32.88
N ALA A 30 8.33 -4.87 -31.95
CA ALA A 30 8.28 -5.16 -30.53
C ALA A 30 6.84 -5.06 -29.99
N ARG A 31 6.05 -4.07 -30.42
CA ARG A 31 4.64 -3.96 -30.05
C ARG A 31 3.85 -5.19 -30.49
N ARG A 32 4.01 -5.63 -31.74
CA ARG A 32 3.38 -6.88 -32.22
C ARG A 32 3.80 -8.09 -31.41
N LYS A 33 5.10 -8.24 -31.15
CA LYS A 33 5.66 -9.35 -30.37
C LYS A 33 5.10 -9.43 -28.95
N TYR A 34 5.06 -8.32 -28.23
CA TYR A 34 4.68 -8.29 -26.82
C TYR A 34 3.20 -8.04 -26.56
N ARG A 35 2.39 -7.79 -27.60
CA ARG A 35 0.92 -7.60 -27.47
C ARG A 35 0.23 -8.71 -26.66
N PRO A 36 0.50 -10.02 -26.88
CA PRO A 36 -0.12 -11.07 -26.08
C PRO A 36 0.21 -11.00 -24.59
N LEU A 37 1.41 -10.52 -24.22
CA LEU A 37 1.80 -10.34 -22.81
C LEU A 37 1.10 -9.14 -22.18
N VAL A 38 0.87 -8.05 -22.92
CA VAL A 38 0.08 -6.91 -22.43
C VAL A 38 -1.39 -7.31 -22.27
N MET A 39 -1.98 -8.04 -23.22
CA MET A 39 -3.33 -8.60 -23.10
C MET A 39 -3.44 -9.53 -21.89
N TRP A 40 -2.44 -10.39 -21.67
CA TRP A 40 -2.35 -11.24 -20.49
C TRP A 40 -2.35 -10.42 -19.18
N ALA A 41 -1.63 -9.29 -19.17
CA ALA A 41 -1.58 -8.38 -18.02
C ALA A 41 -2.93 -7.68 -17.74
N CYS A 42 -3.66 -7.31 -18.79
CA CYS A 42 -4.99 -6.69 -18.66
C CYS A 42 -6.02 -7.61 -17.98
N GLY A 43 -5.90 -8.94 -18.14
CA GLY A 43 -6.80 -9.90 -17.51
C GLY A 43 -6.35 -10.41 -16.15
N ARG A 44 -5.42 -9.71 -15.47
CA ARG A 44 -4.84 -10.17 -14.20
C ARG A 44 -4.52 -8.99 -13.27
N HIS A 45 -4.76 -9.19 -11.99
CA HIS A 45 -4.22 -8.28 -11.00
C HIS A 45 -2.72 -8.55 -10.82
N LEU A 46 -1.89 -7.54 -11.09
CA LEU A 46 -0.42 -7.66 -11.06
C LEU A 46 0.20 -7.09 -9.77
N GLY A 47 -0.57 -6.42 -8.94
CA GLY A 47 -0.10 -5.89 -7.65
C GLY A 47 0.40 -7.03 -6.76
N TYR A 48 1.52 -6.81 -6.08
CA TYR A 48 2.09 -7.75 -5.14
C TYR A 48 1.35 -7.71 -3.80
N ASP A 49 1.17 -6.52 -3.25
CA ASP A 49 0.40 -6.25 -2.03
C ASP A 49 -0.76 -5.32 -2.37
N THR A 50 -1.91 -5.93 -2.61
CA THR A 50 -3.11 -5.22 -3.07
C THR A 50 -3.61 -4.17 -2.10
N GLN A 51 -3.39 -4.36 -0.79
CA GLN A 51 -3.83 -3.42 0.23
C GLN A 51 -2.98 -2.13 0.25
N ILE A 52 -1.72 -2.22 -0.18
CA ILE A 52 -0.77 -1.10 -0.13
C ILE A 52 -0.56 -0.46 -1.50
N GLU A 53 -0.60 -1.27 -2.57
CA GLU A 53 -0.21 -0.82 -3.91
C GLU A 53 -1.35 -0.26 -4.75
N GLY A 54 -2.60 -0.60 -4.42
CA GLY A 54 -3.74 -0.34 -5.29
C GLY A 54 -3.68 -1.10 -6.62
N THR A 55 -4.26 -0.54 -7.64
CA THR A 55 -4.37 -1.17 -8.97
C THR A 55 -3.23 -0.78 -9.91
N ARG A 56 -3.12 -1.49 -11.03
CA ARG A 56 -2.21 -1.19 -12.13
C ARG A 56 -2.92 -0.48 -13.30
N ALA A 57 -4.14 0.00 -13.10
CA ALA A 57 -4.98 0.52 -14.17
C ALA A 57 -4.31 1.64 -14.99
N LEU A 58 -3.74 2.65 -14.32
CA LEU A 58 -3.05 3.75 -15.01
C LEU A 58 -1.83 3.27 -15.80
N PHE A 59 -1.04 2.35 -15.23
CA PHE A 59 0.12 1.77 -15.90
C PHE A 59 -0.28 0.99 -17.15
N LEU A 60 -1.35 0.19 -17.06
CA LEU A 60 -1.88 -0.57 -18.19
C LEU A 60 -2.49 0.36 -19.25
N TYR A 61 -3.20 1.41 -18.82
CA TYR A 61 -3.75 2.41 -19.72
C TYR A 61 -2.66 3.08 -20.57
N ASP A 62 -1.59 3.56 -19.94
CA ASP A 62 -0.46 4.18 -20.62
C ASP A 62 0.26 3.19 -21.56
N LEU A 63 0.36 1.92 -21.15
CA LEU A 63 0.98 0.87 -21.94
C LEU A 63 0.16 0.52 -23.19
N ILE A 64 -1.17 0.42 -23.04
CA ILE A 64 -2.11 0.20 -24.14
C ILE A 64 -2.08 1.39 -25.12
N GLY A 65 -1.90 2.61 -24.62
CA GLY A 65 -1.72 3.81 -25.44
C GLY A 65 -0.52 3.77 -26.39
N ARG A 66 0.40 2.80 -26.26
CA ARG A 66 1.48 2.55 -27.23
C ARG A 66 1.03 1.76 -28.48
N TYR A 67 -0.20 1.28 -28.49
CA TYR A 67 -0.79 0.53 -29.60
C TYR A 67 -1.76 1.40 -30.40
N PRO A 68 -1.93 1.11 -31.70
CA PRO A 68 -2.82 1.90 -32.57
C PRO A 68 -4.29 1.90 -32.16
N SER A 69 -4.74 0.81 -31.53
CA SER A 69 -6.12 0.66 -31.05
C SER A 69 -6.18 -0.02 -29.68
N PRO A 70 -7.00 0.47 -28.75
CA PRO A 70 -7.24 -0.16 -27.48
C PRO A 70 -8.19 -1.36 -27.56
N GLU A 71 -8.97 -1.53 -28.64
CA GLU A 71 -10.08 -2.47 -28.73
C GLU A 71 -9.73 -3.92 -28.37
N PRO A 72 -8.63 -4.52 -28.85
CA PRO A 72 -8.30 -5.90 -28.49
C PRO A 72 -7.96 -6.10 -27.00
N PHE A 73 -7.53 -5.04 -26.32
CA PHE A 73 -7.29 -5.07 -24.87
C PHE A 73 -8.60 -4.89 -24.12
N LEU A 74 -9.50 -4.05 -24.62
CA LEU A 74 -10.85 -3.89 -24.06
C LEU A 74 -11.66 -5.17 -24.16
N ASP A 75 -11.48 -6.02 -25.18
CA ASP A 75 -12.11 -7.35 -25.25
C ASP A 75 -11.76 -8.19 -24.01
N VAL A 76 -10.48 -8.24 -23.65
CA VAL A 76 -10.01 -8.97 -22.46
C VAL A 76 -10.54 -8.34 -21.17
N VAL A 77 -10.50 -7.01 -21.07
CA VAL A 77 -10.98 -6.29 -19.89
C VAL A 77 -12.46 -6.50 -19.68
N GLU A 78 -13.28 -6.39 -20.74
CA GLU A 78 -14.73 -6.60 -20.69
C GLU A 78 -15.10 -8.03 -20.24
N GLU A 79 -14.45 -9.05 -20.83
CA GLU A 79 -14.64 -10.46 -20.44
C GLU A 79 -14.36 -10.65 -18.94
N ARG A 80 -13.23 -10.14 -18.46
CA ARG A 80 -12.83 -10.29 -17.06
C ARG A 80 -13.69 -9.48 -16.11
N PHE A 81 -14.01 -8.25 -16.46
CA PHE A 81 -14.88 -7.38 -15.68
C PHE A 81 -16.22 -8.06 -15.35
N PHE A 82 -16.87 -8.70 -16.33
CA PHE A 82 -18.11 -9.42 -16.07
C PHE A 82 -17.90 -10.77 -15.37
N ALA A 83 -16.73 -11.40 -15.49
CA ALA A 83 -16.40 -12.65 -14.80
C ALA A 83 -15.98 -12.45 -13.33
N SER A 84 -15.47 -11.27 -12.96
CA SER A 84 -15.02 -10.95 -11.59
C SER A 84 -16.08 -10.25 -10.73
N PHE A 85 -17.23 -9.98 -11.28
CA PHE A 85 -18.28 -9.12 -10.80
C PHE A 85 -18.77 -9.39 -9.36
N ASN A 86 -18.84 -10.66 -8.96
CA ASN A 86 -19.28 -11.10 -7.63
C ASN A 86 -18.20 -11.75 -6.80
N LYS A 87 -16.93 -11.58 -7.23
CA LYS A 87 -15.78 -12.10 -6.53
C LYS A 87 -15.07 -10.96 -5.78
N SER A 88 -14.50 -11.26 -4.60
CA SER A 88 -13.55 -10.36 -3.92
C SER A 88 -12.30 -10.25 -4.75
N ASP A 89 -12.31 -9.32 -5.69
CA ASP A 89 -11.20 -9.31 -6.60
C ASP A 89 -10.74 -7.87 -6.83
N TRP A 90 -9.54 -7.57 -6.35
CA TRP A 90 -8.78 -6.39 -6.74
C TRP A 90 -8.67 -6.28 -8.27
N LEU A 91 -8.89 -7.39 -8.99
CA LEU A 91 -8.99 -7.42 -10.43
C LEU A 91 -10.20 -6.61 -10.91
N PHE A 92 -11.38 -6.78 -10.30
CA PHE A 92 -12.55 -5.99 -10.65
C PHE A 92 -12.31 -4.49 -10.48
N GLN A 93 -11.68 -4.09 -9.38
CA GLN A 93 -11.33 -2.69 -9.16
C GLN A 93 -10.36 -2.18 -10.25
N GLN A 94 -9.32 -2.96 -10.59
CA GLN A 94 -8.39 -2.60 -11.67
C GLN A 94 -9.10 -2.45 -13.02
N GLU A 95 -10.02 -3.33 -13.32
CA GLU A 95 -10.81 -3.28 -14.56
C GLU A 95 -11.76 -2.08 -14.59
N CYS A 96 -12.44 -1.78 -13.47
CA CYS A 96 -13.25 -0.57 -13.32
C CYS A 96 -12.43 0.69 -13.58
N GLU A 97 -11.29 0.83 -12.93
CA GLU A 97 -10.41 1.98 -13.08
C GLU A 97 -9.86 2.11 -14.51
N LEU A 98 -9.48 0.99 -15.13
CA LEU A 98 -8.97 0.97 -16.51
C LEU A 98 -10.06 1.40 -17.49
N LEU A 99 -11.28 0.86 -17.35
CA LEU A 99 -12.44 1.31 -18.14
C LEU A 99 -12.77 2.77 -17.88
N GLY A 100 -12.67 3.24 -16.64
CA GLY A 100 -12.86 4.64 -16.27
C GLY A 100 -11.87 5.58 -16.97
N LEU A 101 -10.58 5.19 -17.05
CA LEU A 101 -9.55 5.94 -17.79
C LEU A 101 -9.87 6.05 -19.29
N PHE A 102 -10.27 4.94 -19.92
CA PHE A 102 -10.71 4.96 -21.31
C PHE A 102 -11.99 5.77 -21.50
N GLY A 103 -12.95 5.66 -20.58
CA GLY A 103 -14.19 6.44 -20.61
C GLY A 103 -13.94 7.94 -20.50
N LYS A 104 -13.03 8.37 -19.62
CA LYS A 104 -12.57 9.77 -19.50
C LYS A 104 -11.91 10.27 -20.79
N ALA A 105 -11.15 9.40 -21.46
CA ALA A 105 -10.53 9.72 -22.75
C ALA A 105 -11.52 9.70 -23.94
N GLY A 106 -12.81 9.47 -23.69
CA GLY A 106 -13.85 9.53 -24.71
C GLY A 106 -14.21 8.18 -25.35
N ASN A 107 -13.67 7.06 -24.87
CA ASN A 107 -14.03 5.75 -25.40
C ASN A 107 -15.46 5.36 -24.97
N GLU A 108 -16.40 5.40 -25.93
CA GLU A 108 -17.83 5.13 -25.70
C GLU A 108 -18.11 3.64 -25.36
N ARG A 109 -17.27 2.72 -25.84
CA ARG A 109 -17.38 1.30 -25.47
C ARG A 109 -17.09 1.10 -23.98
N ALA A 110 -16.01 1.69 -23.48
CA ALA A 110 -15.65 1.62 -22.06
C ALA A 110 -16.76 2.18 -21.17
N ARG A 111 -17.36 3.32 -21.54
CA ARG A 111 -18.52 3.90 -20.83
C ARG A 111 -19.72 2.95 -20.80
N ARG A 112 -20.05 2.33 -21.94
CA ARG A 112 -21.16 1.37 -22.02
C ARG A 112 -20.92 0.13 -21.14
N ILE A 113 -19.69 -0.39 -21.10
CA ILE A 113 -19.32 -1.51 -20.24
C ILE A 113 -19.53 -1.16 -18.75
N LEU A 114 -19.03 0.00 -18.30
CA LEU A 114 -19.24 0.48 -16.94
C LEU A 114 -20.73 0.64 -16.60
N GLU A 115 -21.49 1.25 -17.49
CA GLU A 115 -22.94 1.45 -17.31
C GLU A 115 -23.70 0.14 -17.21
N GLN A 116 -23.37 -0.83 -18.06
CA GLN A 116 -23.97 -2.16 -18.01
C GLN A 116 -23.59 -2.89 -16.71
N GLY A 117 -22.32 -2.74 -16.28
CA GLY A 117 -21.85 -3.26 -15.01
C GLY A 117 -22.63 -2.71 -13.82
N TYR A 118 -22.82 -1.37 -13.79
CA TYR A 118 -23.61 -0.73 -12.73
C TYR A 118 -25.03 -1.30 -12.63
N ARG A 119 -25.72 -1.42 -13.76
CA ARG A 119 -27.10 -1.95 -13.78
C ARG A 119 -27.15 -3.39 -13.27
N ARG A 120 -26.24 -4.25 -13.73
CA ARG A 120 -26.17 -5.66 -13.32
C ARG A 120 -25.83 -5.79 -11.83
N LEU A 121 -24.84 -5.01 -11.34
CA LEU A 121 -24.43 -5.09 -9.94
C LEU A 121 -25.51 -4.55 -9.00
N LEU A 122 -26.15 -3.44 -9.33
CA LEU A 122 -27.28 -2.92 -8.56
C LEU A 122 -28.42 -3.93 -8.49
N GLN A 123 -28.76 -4.59 -9.61
CA GLN A 123 -29.75 -5.65 -9.65
C GLN A 123 -29.37 -6.85 -8.76
N TYR A 124 -28.10 -7.28 -8.81
CA TYR A 124 -27.59 -8.34 -7.93
C TYR A 124 -27.73 -7.95 -6.45
N LEU A 125 -27.31 -6.74 -6.06
CA LEU A 125 -27.41 -6.25 -4.69
C LEU A 125 -28.85 -6.14 -4.18
N ARG A 126 -29.80 -5.82 -5.06
CA ARG A 126 -31.23 -5.80 -4.73
C ARG A 126 -31.76 -7.19 -4.32
N HIS A 127 -31.19 -8.26 -4.82
CA HIS A 127 -31.58 -9.62 -4.50
C HIS A 127 -30.72 -10.28 -3.41
N LEU A 128 -29.63 -9.62 -3.01
CA LEU A 128 -28.75 -10.14 -1.98
C LEU A 128 -29.45 -10.12 -0.61
N ASN A 129 -29.36 -11.22 0.13
CA ASN A 129 -29.84 -11.30 1.51
C ASN A 129 -28.69 -10.88 2.46
N PRO A 130 -28.77 -9.71 3.14
CA PRO A 130 -27.71 -9.23 4.02
C PRO A 130 -27.38 -10.20 5.16
N ALA A 131 -28.34 -10.93 5.70
CA ALA A 131 -28.12 -11.90 6.77
C ALA A 131 -27.20 -13.06 6.36
N ARG A 132 -27.11 -13.36 5.06
CA ARG A 132 -26.19 -14.37 4.51
C ARG A 132 -24.80 -13.82 4.18
N VAL A 133 -24.64 -12.48 4.20
CA VAL A 133 -23.39 -11.79 3.85
C VAL A 133 -22.36 -11.83 4.98
N ALA A 134 -22.80 -12.09 6.19
CA ALA A 134 -21.95 -11.96 7.39
C ALA A 134 -20.78 -12.95 7.47
N LYS A 135 -20.76 -14.01 6.67
CA LYS A 135 -19.57 -14.95 6.55
C LYS A 135 -19.74 -15.89 5.35
N PRO A 136 -18.83 -15.95 4.37
CA PRO A 136 -17.58 -15.20 4.23
C PRO A 136 -17.81 -13.81 3.58
N TYR A 137 -16.81 -12.93 3.72
CA TYR A 137 -16.77 -11.58 3.12
C TYR A 137 -17.35 -11.57 1.69
N ILE A 138 -18.38 -10.75 1.46
CA ILE A 138 -18.93 -10.54 0.11
C ILE A 138 -18.40 -9.21 -0.42
N PRO A 139 -17.65 -9.24 -1.52
CA PRO A 139 -16.97 -8.05 -2.07
C PRO A 139 -17.88 -7.15 -2.91
N ALA A 140 -19.09 -7.58 -3.18
CA ALA A 140 -20.01 -6.84 -4.02
C ALA A 140 -20.25 -5.37 -3.58
N PRO A 141 -20.31 -5.01 -2.29
CA PRO A 141 -20.38 -3.62 -1.86
C PRO A 141 -19.16 -2.76 -2.28
N ASP A 142 -17.94 -3.27 -2.13
CA ASP A 142 -16.71 -2.55 -2.49
C ASP A 142 -16.59 -2.41 -4.02
N ASN A 143 -16.98 -3.47 -4.75
CA ASN A 143 -17.08 -3.44 -6.21
C ASN A 143 -18.08 -2.40 -6.69
N PHE A 144 -19.23 -2.26 -5.99
CA PHE A 144 -20.25 -1.28 -6.31
C PHE A 144 -19.79 0.15 -6.07
N GLU A 145 -19.03 0.39 -4.99
CA GLU A 145 -18.39 1.67 -4.70
C GLU A 145 -17.45 2.08 -5.84
N SER A 146 -16.51 1.20 -6.20
CA SER A 146 -15.54 1.44 -7.28
C SER A 146 -16.24 1.76 -8.60
N LEU A 147 -17.34 1.04 -8.89
CA LEU A 147 -18.10 1.25 -10.12
C LEU A 147 -18.85 2.59 -10.12
N CYS A 148 -19.46 2.98 -8.99
CA CYS A 148 -20.08 4.29 -8.83
C CYS A 148 -19.08 5.42 -9.06
N GLU A 149 -17.87 5.30 -8.52
CA GLU A 149 -16.79 6.27 -8.73
C GLU A 149 -16.44 6.39 -10.22
N GLN A 150 -16.24 5.27 -10.92
CA GLN A 150 -15.78 5.31 -12.31
C GLN A 150 -16.86 5.81 -13.27
N ILE A 151 -18.14 5.43 -13.11
CA ILE A 151 -19.22 5.99 -13.97
C ILE A 151 -19.39 7.50 -13.77
N MET A 152 -19.22 7.98 -12.52
CA MET A 152 -19.28 9.41 -12.25
C MET A 152 -18.08 10.17 -12.81
N SER A 153 -16.90 9.57 -12.73
CA SER A 153 -15.66 10.21 -13.18
C SER A 153 -15.55 10.31 -14.70
N CYS A 154 -16.23 9.45 -15.46
CA CYS A 154 -16.24 9.47 -16.93
C CYS A 154 -17.55 10.04 -17.54
N ALA A 155 -18.50 10.50 -16.70
CA ALA A 155 -19.74 11.13 -17.17
C ALA A 155 -19.45 12.44 -17.92
N LYS A 156 -20.09 12.65 -19.07
CA LYS A 156 -20.03 13.92 -19.81
C LYS A 156 -20.69 15.03 -18.97
N PRO A 157 -20.32 16.29 -19.13
CA PRO A 157 -20.88 17.40 -18.33
C PRO A 157 -22.41 17.41 -18.25
N ALA A 158 -23.09 17.14 -19.35
CA ALA A 158 -24.55 17.07 -19.40
C ALA A 158 -25.13 15.83 -18.67
N GLU A 159 -24.36 14.77 -18.52
CA GLU A 159 -24.76 13.49 -17.93
C GLU A 159 -24.45 13.41 -16.41
N VAL A 160 -23.62 14.32 -15.88
CA VAL A 160 -23.17 14.28 -14.48
C VAL A 160 -24.36 14.28 -13.50
N ARG A 161 -25.31 15.20 -13.69
CA ARG A 161 -26.47 15.31 -12.79
C ARG A 161 -27.38 14.09 -12.86
N PRO A 162 -27.85 13.62 -14.02
CA PRO A 162 -28.71 12.45 -14.11
C PRO A 162 -28.01 11.18 -13.65
N THR A 163 -26.68 11.04 -13.87
CA THR A 163 -25.91 9.90 -13.37
C THR A 163 -25.78 9.93 -11.86
N LEU A 164 -25.49 11.10 -11.26
CA LEU A 164 -25.46 11.27 -9.80
C LEU A 164 -26.81 10.93 -9.17
N GLU A 165 -27.90 11.45 -9.70
CA GLU A 165 -29.25 11.17 -9.21
C GLU A 165 -29.53 9.66 -9.22
N ARG A 166 -29.19 8.98 -10.30
CA ARG A 166 -29.35 7.53 -10.43
C ARG A 166 -28.51 6.76 -9.40
N VAL A 167 -27.25 7.14 -9.19
CA VAL A 167 -26.38 6.52 -8.18
C VAL A 167 -26.97 6.71 -6.78
N VAL A 168 -27.33 7.93 -6.43
CA VAL A 168 -27.90 8.26 -5.11
C VAL A 168 -29.21 7.52 -4.85
N ARG A 169 -30.12 7.45 -5.84
CA ARG A 169 -31.36 6.68 -5.72
C ARG A 169 -31.11 5.18 -5.58
N GLY A 170 -30.20 4.62 -6.39
CA GLY A 170 -29.87 3.19 -6.32
C GLY A 170 -29.29 2.79 -4.97
N VAL A 171 -28.38 3.58 -4.40
CA VAL A 171 -27.83 3.35 -3.06
C VAL A 171 -28.90 3.54 -1.98
N GLY A 172 -29.70 4.58 -2.08
CA GLY A 172 -30.78 4.87 -1.13
C GLY A 172 -31.84 3.76 -1.09
N GLU A 173 -32.19 3.19 -2.25
CA GLU A 173 -33.07 2.02 -2.32
C GLU A 173 -32.49 0.83 -1.54
N LEU A 174 -31.20 0.56 -1.63
CA LEU A 174 -30.54 -0.47 -0.83
C LEU A 174 -30.64 -0.15 0.67
N CYS A 175 -30.40 1.10 1.08
CA CYS A 175 -30.49 1.53 2.47
C CYS A 175 -31.92 1.40 3.05
N MET A 176 -32.95 1.61 2.23
CA MET A 176 -34.36 1.40 2.64
C MET A 176 -34.68 -0.06 2.91
N ARG A 177 -33.97 -0.98 2.28
CA ARG A 177 -34.18 -2.42 2.45
C ARG A 177 -33.53 -2.97 3.70
N ASP A 178 -32.32 -2.52 4.02
CA ASP A 178 -31.60 -3.02 5.18
C ASP A 178 -30.55 -2.01 5.65
N HIS A 179 -30.41 -1.87 6.97
CA HIS A 179 -29.43 -1.03 7.62
C HIS A 179 -27.96 -1.42 7.30
N PHE A 180 -27.71 -2.67 6.90
CA PHE A 180 -26.41 -3.15 6.43
C PHE A 180 -25.79 -2.23 5.36
N TRP A 181 -26.60 -1.61 4.50
CA TRP A 181 -26.14 -0.78 3.39
C TRP A 181 -25.70 0.63 3.78
N THR A 182 -25.82 1.04 5.06
CA THR A 182 -25.37 2.37 5.51
C THR A 182 -23.85 2.55 5.34
N GLY A 183 -23.07 1.48 5.55
CA GLY A 183 -21.64 1.46 5.27
C GLY A 183 -21.34 1.75 3.79
N THR A 184 -22.00 1.03 2.89
CA THR A 184 -21.88 1.21 1.43
C THR A 184 -22.25 2.64 1.01
N ALA A 185 -23.35 3.20 1.56
CA ALA A 185 -23.77 4.57 1.27
C ALA A 185 -22.69 5.60 1.66
N HIS A 186 -22.06 5.38 2.81
CA HIS A 186 -20.97 6.25 3.27
C HIS A 186 -19.72 6.13 2.38
N SER A 187 -19.32 4.92 2.01
CA SER A 187 -18.17 4.67 1.12
C SER A 187 -18.41 5.29 -0.27
N VAL A 188 -19.58 5.06 -0.87
CA VAL A 188 -19.95 5.71 -2.14
C VAL A 188 -19.93 7.24 -2.01
N HIS A 189 -20.40 7.78 -0.87
CA HIS A 189 -20.33 9.22 -0.63
C HIS A 189 -18.90 9.74 -0.59
N LEU A 190 -17.97 9.05 0.07
CA LEU A 190 -16.54 9.43 0.10
C LEU A 190 -15.92 9.39 -1.30
N SER A 191 -16.24 8.39 -2.10
CA SER A 191 -15.80 8.29 -3.50
C SER A 191 -16.36 9.44 -4.35
N LEU A 192 -17.62 9.82 -4.16
CA LEU A 192 -18.20 11.01 -4.81
C LEU A 192 -17.54 12.33 -4.35
N VAL A 193 -17.18 12.43 -3.07
CA VAL A 193 -16.38 13.55 -2.54
C VAL A 193 -15.01 13.62 -3.20
N SER A 194 -14.36 12.47 -3.42
CA SER A 194 -13.09 12.39 -4.14
C SER A 194 -13.19 12.93 -5.58
N VAL A 195 -14.29 12.62 -6.26
CA VAL A 195 -14.52 13.06 -7.66
C VAL A 195 -14.85 14.55 -7.78
N PHE A 196 -15.69 15.08 -6.88
CA PHE A 196 -16.28 16.44 -7.03
C PHE A 196 -15.79 17.45 -6.01
N GLY A 197 -15.23 17.02 -4.90
CA GLY A 197 -15.03 17.82 -3.69
C GLY A 197 -16.30 17.99 -2.86
N GLU A 198 -16.16 18.11 -1.55
CA GLU A 198 -17.28 18.12 -0.60
C GLU A 198 -18.31 19.21 -0.87
N LYS A 199 -17.86 20.47 -1.07
CA LYS A 199 -18.75 21.61 -1.31
C LYS A 199 -19.59 21.47 -2.58
N ARG A 200 -18.95 21.03 -3.67
CA ARG A 200 -19.62 20.85 -4.97
C ARG A 200 -20.62 19.71 -4.92
N LEU A 201 -20.24 18.58 -4.32
CA LEU A 201 -21.13 17.45 -4.13
C LEU A 201 -22.36 17.83 -3.31
N ALA A 202 -22.19 18.52 -2.18
CA ALA A 202 -23.29 18.99 -1.35
C ALA A 202 -24.28 19.89 -2.11
N ALA A 203 -23.77 20.83 -2.92
CA ALA A 203 -24.59 21.68 -3.79
C ALA A 203 -25.35 20.87 -4.86
N MET A 204 -24.72 19.85 -5.42
CA MET A 204 -25.36 18.96 -6.41
C MET A 204 -26.44 18.10 -5.77
N LEU A 205 -26.19 17.52 -4.60
CA LEU A 205 -27.17 16.70 -3.84
C LEU A 205 -28.39 17.54 -3.40
N GLY A 206 -28.17 18.83 -3.07
CA GLY A 206 -29.27 19.77 -2.75
C GLY A 206 -30.21 20.07 -3.93
N ARG A 207 -29.74 19.87 -5.18
CA ARG A 207 -30.52 20.08 -6.41
C ARG A 207 -31.23 18.83 -6.91
N ILE A 208 -30.97 17.65 -6.33
CA ILE A 208 -31.68 16.42 -6.66
C ILE A 208 -33.09 16.50 -6.07
N ARG A 209 -34.09 16.14 -6.86
CA ARG A 209 -35.48 16.11 -6.38
C ARG A 209 -35.62 15.12 -5.23
N ALA A 210 -36.18 15.57 -4.12
CA ALA A 210 -36.44 14.76 -2.96
C ALA A 210 -37.31 13.52 -3.31
N SER A 211 -36.93 12.37 -2.79
CA SER A 211 -37.66 11.12 -2.86
C SER A 211 -37.25 10.26 -1.66
N PRO A 212 -38.03 9.21 -1.33
CA PRO A 212 -37.69 8.31 -0.22
C PRO A 212 -36.26 7.76 -0.31
N GLU A 213 -35.80 7.39 -1.49
CA GLU A 213 -34.47 6.84 -1.72
C GLU A 213 -33.37 7.89 -1.48
N VAL A 214 -33.58 9.12 -1.96
CA VAL A 214 -32.62 10.23 -1.77
C VAL A 214 -32.48 10.57 -0.29
N GLU A 215 -33.59 10.62 0.45
CA GLU A 215 -33.56 10.89 1.89
C GLU A 215 -32.96 9.70 2.68
N ALA A 216 -33.22 8.45 2.28
CA ALA A 216 -32.58 7.28 2.87
C ALA A 216 -31.04 7.29 2.67
N TYR A 217 -30.57 7.67 1.49
CA TYR A 217 -29.12 7.85 1.23
C TYR A 217 -28.53 8.91 2.18
N LYS A 218 -29.13 10.10 2.26
CA LYS A 218 -28.64 11.19 3.09
C LYS A 218 -28.63 10.81 4.57
N ALA A 219 -29.68 10.16 5.05
CA ALA A 219 -29.80 9.67 6.43
C ALA A 219 -28.69 8.65 6.76
N ALA A 220 -28.45 7.68 5.86
CA ALA A 220 -27.41 6.67 6.01
C ALA A 220 -26.01 7.29 6.11
N VAL A 221 -25.67 8.23 5.23
CA VAL A 221 -24.40 8.97 5.26
C VAL A 221 -24.22 9.74 6.56
N LEU A 222 -25.26 10.48 6.98
CA LEU A 222 -25.22 11.26 8.22
C LEU A 222 -25.08 10.36 9.47
N GLN A 223 -25.78 9.24 9.50
CA GLN A 223 -25.70 8.29 10.59
C GLN A 223 -24.28 7.73 10.70
N LYS A 224 -23.68 7.28 9.60
CA LYS A 224 -22.33 6.71 9.62
C LYS A 224 -21.29 7.74 10.05
N LYS A 225 -21.43 9.00 9.64
CA LYS A 225 -20.58 10.10 10.10
C LYS A 225 -20.66 10.28 11.62
N LYS A 226 -21.87 10.27 12.21
CA LYS A 226 -22.08 10.38 13.67
C LYS A 226 -21.46 9.20 14.42
N GLU A 227 -21.61 7.95 13.91
CA GLU A 227 -20.99 6.77 14.50
C GLU A 227 -19.45 6.91 14.54
N PHE A 228 -18.84 7.37 13.46
CA PHE A 228 -17.39 7.59 13.38
C PHE A 228 -16.91 8.69 14.32
N GLU A 229 -17.64 9.80 14.41
CA GLU A 229 -17.34 10.90 15.36
C GLU A 229 -17.43 10.43 16.83
N ALA A 230 -18.46 9.62 17.16
CA ALA A 230 -18.60 9.02 18.48
C ALA A 230 -17.46 8.08 18.83
N GLU A 231 -17.04 7.22 17.88
CA GLU A 231 -15.89 6.33 18.06
C GLU A 231 -14.58 7.09 18.32
N ILE A 232 -14.34 8.18 17.56
CA ILE A 232 -13.18 9.05 17.79
C ILE A 232 -13.25 9.70 19.18
N ALA A 233 -14.41 10.18 19.60
CA ALA A 233 -14.60 10.79 20.92
C ALA A 233 -14.35 9.79 22.05
N GLU A 234 -14.79 8.53 21.89
CA GLU A 234 -14.53 7.45 22.83
C GLU A 234 -13.04 7.10 22.91
N ARG A 235 -12.37 6.97 21.74
CA ARG A 235 -10.92 6.75 21.69
C ARG A 235 -10.14 7.85 22.43
N LYS A 236 -10.58 9.12 22.36
CA LYS A 236 -9.95 10.24 23.06
C LYS A 236 -10.15 10.20 24.59
N ARG A 237 -11.24 9.57 25.08
CA ARG A 237 -11.55 9.43 26.51
C ARG A 237 -10.80 8.29 27.22
N ARG A 238 -10.04 7.45 26.48
CA ARG A 238 -9.32 6.31 27.07
C ARG A 238 -8.35 6.79 28.15
N ARG A 239 -8.54 6.25 29.38
CA ARG A 239 -7.71 6.57 30.55
C ARG A 239 -6.26 6.20 30.32
N VAL A 240 -5.35 7.07 30.73
CA VAL A 240 -3.91 6.78 30.76
C VAL A 240 -3.61 6.08 32.07
N PHE A 241 -3.26 4.79 31.99
CA PHE A 241 -2.90 4.00 33.15
C PHE A 241 -1.41 4.18 33.51
N GLY A 242 -1.02 4.00 34.79
CA GLY A 242 0.36 3.90 35.21
C GLY A 242 0.93 2.50 34.96
N TYR A 243 2.27 2.34 35.04
CA TYR A 243 2.95 1.07 34.74
C TYR A 243 2.50 -0.09 35.64
N ARG A 244 2.15 0.15 36.92
CA ARG A 244 1.66 -0.90 37.83
C ARG A 244 0.31 -1.46 37.37
N GLU A 245 -0.58 -0.60 36.95
CA GLU A 245 -1.89 -1.00 36.44
C GLU A 245 -1.76 -1.75 35.10
N VAL A 246 -0.86 -1.29 34.21
CA VAL A 246 -0.55 -1.98 32.96
C VAL A 246 -0.01 -3.37 33.24
N TYR A 247 0.95 -3.50 34.16
CA TYR A 247 1.51 -4.79 34.54
C TYR A 247 0.46 -5.74 35.14
N ARG A 248 -0.42 -5.24 36.05
CA ARG A 248 -1.53 -6.01 36.58
C ARG A 248 -2.43 -6.58 35.49
N ARG A 249 -2.83 -5.74 34.54
CA ARG A 249 -3.66 -6.17 33.41
C ARG A 249 -2.96 -7.19 32.51
N ILE A 250 -1.66 -7.03 32.29
CA ILE A 250 -0.86 -8.01 31.55
C ILE A 250 -0.94 -9.38 32.23
N LYS A 251 -0.79 -9.43 33.57
CA LYS A 251 -0.92 -10.67 34.35
C LYS A 251 -2.32 -11.26 34.34
N GLU A 252 -3.34 -10.43 34.37
CA GLU A 252 -4.76 -10.83 34.31
C GLU A 252 -5.24 -11.15 32.89
N GLN A 253 -4.34 -11.14 31.91
CA GLN A 253 -4.63 -11.38 30.49
C GLN A 253 -5.61 -10.38 29.85
N ASP A 254 -5.92 -9.26 30.50
CA ASP A 254 -6.68 -8.15 29.92
C ASP A 254 -5.79 -7.30 29.03
N THR A 255 -5.60 -7.74 27.76
CA THR A 255 -4.77 -7.03 26.77
C THR A 255 -5.53 -5.93 26.03
N SER A 256 -6.82 -5.72 26.31
CA SER A 256 -7.64 -4.74 25.63
C SER A 256 -7.13 -3.31 25.86
N GLY A 257 -6.74 -2.63 24.78
CA GLY A 257 -6.28 -1.24 24.83
C GLY A 257 -4.88 -1.01 25.38
N ILE A 258 -4.15 -2.05 25.86
CA ILE A 258 -2.80 -1.89 26.42
C ILE A 258 -1.82 -1.29 25.41
N ARG A 259 -1.86 -1.69 24.15
CA ARG A 259 -0.97 -1.14 23.10
C ARG A 259 -1.15 0.37 22.91
N SER A 260 -2.37 0.87 23.06
CA SER A 260 -2.64 2.32 22.95
C SER A 260 -2.10 3.12 24.14
N ILE A 261 -1.85 2.47 25.26
CA ILE A 261 -1.34 3.09 26.48
C ILE A 261 0.11 3.51 26.36
N LEU A 262 0.98 2.64 25.78
CA LEU A 262 2.37 3.02 25.54
C LEU A 262 2.49 4.24 24.62
N TRP A 263 1.69 4.26 23.57
CA TRP A 263 1.65 5.41 22.67
C TRP A 263 1.18 6.67 23.40
N SER A 264 0.25 6.53 24.38
CA SER A 264 -0.16 7.61 25.25
C SER A 264 0.96 8.05 26.22
N TRP A 265 1.71 7.14 26.80
CA TRP A 265 2.86 7.48 27.64
C TRP A 265 3.91 8.26 26.87
N GLU A 266 4.20 7.87 25.63
CA GLU A 266 5.09 8.61 24.75
C GLU A 266 4.68 10.06 24.57
N ARG A 267 3.42 10.27 24.15
CA ARG A 267 2.90 11.62 23.88
C ARG A 267 2.89 12.52 25.11
N ASN A 268 2.73 11.92 26.29
CA ASN A 268 2.61 12.64 27.56
C ASN A 268 3.93 12.67 28.36
N GLY A 269 5.06 12.25 27.79
CA GLY A 269 6.40 12.31 28.44
C GLY A 269 6.53 11.46 29.71
N ARG A 270 5.79 10.36 29.82
CA ARG A 270 5.73 9.52 31.04
C ARG A 270 6.87 8.51 31.11
N THR A 271 8.11 8.96 31.06
CA THR A 271 9.33 8.13 31.08
C THR A 271 9.40 7.22 32.31
N ARG A 272 8.98 7.72 33.49
CA ARG A 272 8.97 6.92 34.74
C ARG A 272 8.12 5.64 34.64
N ASP A 273 7.01 5.68 33.87
CA ASP A 273 6.14 4.52 33.69
C ASP A 273 6.82 3.50 32.77
N ILE A 274 7.57 3.95 31.77
CA ILE A 274 8.34 3.09 30.87
C ILE A 274 9.44 2.39 31.66
N GLU A 275 10.25 3.13 32.42
CA GLU A 275 11.30 2.58 33.26
C GLU A 275 10.74 1.65 34.35
N GLY A 276 9.57 1.99 34.91
CA GLY A 276 8.87 1.15 35.87
C GLY A 276 8.49 -0.22 35.30
N LEU A 277 7.99 -0.23 34.07
CA LEU A 277 7.65 -1.47 33.37
C LEU A 277 8.88 -2.29 33.02
N VAL A 278 9.98 -1.65 32.62
CA VAL A 278 11.27 -2.32 32.38
C VAL A 278 11.79 -3.00 33.65
N ARG A 279 11.77 -2.33 34.79
CA ARG A 279 12.16 -2.94 36.08
C ARG A 279 11.30 -4.15 36.45
N LEU A 280 10.02 -4.15 36.10
CA LEU A 280 9.15 -5.30 36.31
C LEU A 280 9.47 -6.43 35.35
N TYR A 281 9.78 -6.13 34.09
CA TYR A 281 10.26 -7.11 33.12
C TYR A 281 11.54 -7.81 33.57
N GLU A 282 12.50 -7.08 34.13
CA GLU A 282 13.75 -7.66 34.62
C GLU A 282 13.56 -8.65 35.77
N LYS A 283 12.52 -8.46 36.59
CA LYS A 283 12.18 -9.30 37.75
C LYS A 283 11.17 -10.40 37.45
N GLU A 284 10.53 -10.34 36.28
CA GLU A 284 9.48 -11.29 35.92
C GLU A 284 10.08 -12.62 35.49
N GLU A 285 9.59 -13.73 36.05
CA GLU A 285 10.02 -15.08 35.73
C GLU A 285 9.08 -15.79 34.74
N ASP A 286 7.78 -15.40 34.73
CA ASP A 286 6.80 -15.98 33.82
C ASP A 286 7.06 -15.57 32.39
N THR A 287 7.32 -16.53 31.50
CA THR A 287 7.68 -16.31 30.10
C THR A 287 6.57 -15.62 29.32
N THR A 288 5.32 -15.96 29.60
CA THR A 288 4.14 -15.34 28.96
C THR A 288 4.01 -13.86 29.32
N THR A 289 4.17 -13.54 30.59
CA THR A 289 4.13 -12.15 31.07
C THR A 289 5.30 -11.35 30.49
N ARG A 290 6.53 -11.95 30.47
CA ARG A 290 7.70 -11.34 29.82
C ARG A 290 7.45 -11.04 28.36
N ALA A 291 6.89 -11.99 27.61
CA ALA A 291 6.56 -11.80 26.19
C ALA A 291 5.57 -10.64 26.00
N ARG A 292 4.53 -10.56 26.82
CA ARG A 292 3.54 -9.48 26.75
C ARG A 292 4.10 -8.12 27.12
N ILE A 293 5.01 -8.05 28.09
CA ILE A 293 5.71 -6.78 28.39
C ILE A 293 6.57 -6.37 27.21
N LEU A 294 7.35 -7.28 26.62
CA LEU A 294 8.18 -6.99 25.45
C LEU A 294 7.37 -6.57 24.22
N ASP A 295 6.15 -7.14 24.05
CA ASP A 295 5.24 -6.74 22.96
C ASP A 295 4.86 -5.25 23.01
N MET A 296 4.94 -4.64 24.17
CA MET A 296 4.70 -3.22 24.33
C MET A 296 5.85 -2.36 23.79
N PHE A 297 7.07 -2.86 23.74
CA PHE A 297 8.27 -2.13 23.28
C PHE A 297 8.51 -2.20 21.76
N ARG A 298 7.45 -2.22 20.97
CA ARG A 298 7.58 -2.22 19.49
C ARG A 298 8.01 -0.87 18.91
N GLY A 299 7.77 0.23 19.61
CA GLY A 299 8.12 1.59 19.16
C GLY A 299 9.61 1.91 19.35
N PRO A 300 10.28 2.59 18.40
CA PRO A 300 11.73 2.82 18.44
C PRO A 300 12.18 3.64 19.66
N LYS A 301 11.38 4.55 20.17
CA LYS A 301 11.74 5.47 21.25
C LYS A 301 11.87 4.80 22.62
N TYR A 302 11.15 3.66 22.84
CA TYR A 302 11.18 2.97 24.15
C TYR A 302 12.28 1.95 24.26
N LYS A 303 12.77 1.49 23.14
CA LYS A 303 13.77 0.41 23.07
C LYS A 303 15.09 0.77 23.74
N VAL A 304 15.38 2.06 23.87
CA VAL A 304 16.58 2.55 24.57
C VAL A 304 16.58 2.20 26.07
N TYR A 305 15.43 1.91 26.67
CA TYR A 305 15.29 1.55 28.07
C TYR A 305 15.42 0.04 28.32
N LEU A 306 15.38 -0.79 27.26
CA LEU A 306 15.44 -2.23 27.40
C LEU A 306 16.83 -2.73 27.78
N PRO A 307 16.94 -3.66 28.73
CA PRO A 307 18.19 -4.35 29.08
C PRO A 307 18.55 -5.34 27.97
N VAL A 308 19.44 -4.93 27.07
CA VAL A 308 19.75 -5.65 25.81
C VAL A 308 20.15 -7.10 26.07
N ASP A 309 20.98 -7.38 27.06
CA ASP A 309 21.43 -8.75 27.36
C ASP A 309 20.28 -9.67 27.80
N ASN A 310 19.33 -9.14 28.60
CA ASN A 310 18.15 -9.90 29.00
C ASN A 310 17.25 -10.20 27.80
N VAL A 311 17.04 -9.21 26.93
CA VAL A 311 16.20 -9.38 25.72
C VAL A 311 16.86 -10.32 24.70
N VAL A 312 18.21 -10.29 24.56
CA VAL A 312 18.95 -11.24 23.72
C VAL A 312 18.83 -12.68 24.26
N ARG A 313 18.86 -12.86 25.60
CA ARG A 313 18.61 -14.15 26.22
C ARG A 313 17.20 -14.65 25.91
N ASP A 314 16.19 -13.80 26.06
CA ASP A 314 14.80 -14.15 25.75
C ASP A 314 14.58 -14.41 24.25
N ALA A 315 15.29 -13.71 23.37
CA ALA A 315 15.31 -13.98 21.94
C ALA A 315 15.96 -15.34 21.57
N SER A 316 16.65 -15.97 22.52
CA SER A 316 17.20 -17.32 22.41
C SER A 316 16.33 -18.39 23.08
N SER A 317 15.19 -18.02 23.68
CA SER A 317 14.27 -18.91 24.38
C SER A 317 13.71 -20.02 23.48
N GLU A 318 13.42 -21.17 24.08
CA GLU A 318 12.65 -22.24 23.43
C GLU A 318 11.16 -21.89 23.30
N ASP A 319 10.63 -21.04 24.17
CA ASP A 319 9.28 -20.49 24.07
C ASP A 319 9.14 -19.62 22.81
N ASP A 320 8.28 -20.03 21.91
CA ASP A 320 8.10 -19.39 20.59
C ASP A 320 7.55 -17.97 20.69
N GLU A 321 6.64 -17.71 21.64
CA GLU A 321 6.02 -16.39 21.82
C GLU A 321 7.03 -15.41 22.42
N LEU A 322 7.74 -15.82 23.47
CA LEU A 322 8.78 -15.00 24.10
C LEU A 322 9.90 -14.71 23.11
N ARG A 323 10.38 -15.73 22.39
CA ARG A 323 11.41 -15.56 21.37
C ARG A 323 11.00 -14.56 20.27
N ALA A 324 9.81 -14.76 19.69
CA ALA A 324 9.31 -13.89 18.62
C ALA A 324 9.14 -12.44 19.10
N THR A 325 8.68 -12.26 20.33
CA THR A 325 8.42 -10.93 20.88
C THR A 325 9.75 -10.23 21.24
N ALA A 326 10.70 -10.97 21.81
CA ALA A 326 12.03 -10.46 22.11
C ALA A 326 12.79 -10.04 20.83
N LEU A 327 12.71 -10.83 19.75
CA LEU A 327 13.28 -10.46 18.47
C LEU A 327 12.69 -9.14 17.93
N ARG A 328 11.36 -8.95 18.06
CA ARG A 328 10.70 -7.69 17.68
C ARG A 328 11.10 -6.51 18.58
N ALA A 329 11.34 -6.78 19.87
CA ALA A 329 11.79 -5.76 20.81
C ALA A 329 13.24 -5.34 20.54
N LEU A 330 14.12 -6.25 20.13
CA LEU A 330 15.50 -5.96 19.73
C LEU A 330 15.61 -5.17 18.40
N ASP A 331 14.57 -5.24 17.60
CA ASP A 331 14.52 -4.58 16.32
C ASP A 331 14.72 -3.06 16.46
N GLY A 332 15.64 -2.47 15.67
CA GLY A 332 16.02 -1.04 15.77
C GLY A 332 17.02 -0.71 16.88
N ILE A 333 17.37 -1.67 17.75
CA ILE A 333 18.42 -1.44 18.75
C ILE A 333 19.80 -1.57 18.09
N LYS A 334 20.58 -0.49 18.17
CA LYS A 334 21.99 -0.45 17.73
C LYS A 334 22.91 -0.92 18.84
N SER A 335 23.44 -2.14 18.70
CA SER A 335 24.34 -2.73 19.68
C SER A 335 25.22 -3.81 19.03
N PRO A 336 26.53 -3.86 19.34
CA PRO A 336 27.39 -4.97 18.94
C PRO A 336 26.81 -6.32 19.36
N ARG A 337 26.23 -6.40 20.55
CA ARG A 337 25.61 -7.61 21.10
C ARG A 337 24.44 -8.10 20.25
N VAL A 338 23.56 -7.18 19.82
CA VAL A 338 22.43 -7.50 18.92
C VAL A 338 22.94 -7.96 17.56
N ARG A 339 23.98 -7.29 17.03
CA ARG A 339 24.60 -7.67 15.76
C ARG A 339 25.17 -9.09 15.79
N ASP A 340 25.99 -9.39 16.79
CA ASP A 340 26.63 -10.71 16.92
C ASP A 340 25.59 -11.82 17.07
N PHE A 341 24.55 -11.56 17.84
CA PHE A 341 23.41 -12.44 17.98
C PHE A 341 22.69 -12.67 16.63
N ALA A 342 22.40 -11.60 15.87
CA ALA A 342 21.73 -11.68 14.59
C ALA A 342 22.55 -12.43 13.54
N LEU A 343 23.87 -12.20 13.47
CA LEU A 343 24.76 -12.96 12.59
C LEU A 343 24.87 -14.43 12.99
N GLY A 344 24.86 -14.74 14.29
CA GLY A 344 24.79 -16.11 14.80
C GLY A 344 23.49 -16.82 14.40
N MET A 345 22.35 -16.14 14.49
CA MET A 345 21.06 -16.66 14.03
C MET A 345 21.05 -16.91 12.52
N LEU A 346 21.55 -15.95 11.72
CA LEU A 346 21.61 -16.07 10.27
C LEU A 346 22.39 -17.35 9.86
N LYS A 347 23.52 -17.61 10.52
CA LYS A 347 24.34 -18.82 10.25
C LYS A 347 23.63 -20.12 10.62
N LYS A 348 22.84 -20.11 11.71
CA LYS A 348 22.18 -21.33 12.23
C LYS A 348 20.84 -21.63 11.57
N ARG A 349 20.05 -20.60 11.27
CA ARG A 349 18.62 -20.74 10.86
C ARG A 349 18.32 -20.13 9.49
N GLY A 350 19.31 -19.54 8.83
CA GLY A 350 19.09 -18.76 7.62
C GLY A 350 18.44 -17.40 7.92
N ILE A 351 18.06 -16.70 6.86
CA ILE A 351 17.46 -15.38 6.98
C ILE A 351 15.95 -15.49 7.28
N THR A 352 15.51 -14.81 8.34
CA THR A 352 14.10 -14.55 8.66
C THR A 352 13.82 -13.06 8.62
N TYR A 353 12.55 -12.66 8.72
CA TYR A 353 12.19 -11.25 8.79
C TYR A 353 12.88 -10.56 9.98
N GLU A 354 12.80 -11.16 11.17
CA GLU A 354 13.38 -10.63 12.39
C GLU A 354 14.91 -10.52 12.28
N THR A 355 15.56 -11.57 11.79
CA THR A 355 17.02 -11.57 11.60
C THR A 355 17.46 -10.47 10.62
N SER A 356 16.71 -10.29 9.52
CA SER A 356 16.99 -9.22 8.55
C SER A 356 16.86 -7.82 9.16
N CYS A 357 15.85 -7.61 10.01
CA CYS A 357 15.66 -6.35 10.72
C CYS A 357 16.80 -6.05 11.71
N LEU A 358 17.21 -7.05 12.49
CA LEU A 358 18.33 -6.90 13.43
C LEU A 358 19.65 -6.59 12.73
N ILE A 359 19.93 -7.26 11.60
CA ILE A 359 21.14 -6.99 10.80
C ILE A 359 21.03 -5.60 10.17
N ALA A 360 19.88 -5.22 9.61
CA ALA A 360 19.69 -3.92 8.99
C ALA A 360 19.92 -2.76 9.98
N SER A 361 19.46 -2.91 11.23
CA SER A 361 19.67 -1.92 12.29
C SER A 361 21.14 -1.77 12.69
N ASN A 362 21.92 -2.83 12.51
CA ASN A 362 23.33 -2.93 12.87
C ASN A 362 24.24 -3.15 11.64
N TYR A 363 23.77 -2.76 10.47
CA TYR A 363 24.37 -3.01 9.18
C TYR A 363 25.79 -2.41 9.06
N ARG A 364 26.66 -3.18 8.39
CA ARG A 364 27.96 -2.75 7.89
C ARG A 364 28.08 -3.11 6.41
N GLU A 365 28.82 -2.33 5.66
CA GLU A 365 28.98 -2.58 4.21
C GLU A 365 29.61 -3.96 3.91
N SER A 366 30.40 -4.49 4.84
CA SER A 366 30.92 -5.86 4.77
C SER A 366 29.84 -6.95 4.81
N ASP A 367 28.60 -6.61 5.10
CA ASP A 367 27.48 -7.58 5.20
C ASP A 367 26.76 -7.79 3.85
N ASP A 368 27.10 -7.02 2.82
CA ASP A 368 26.42 -7.03 1.52
C ASP A 368 26.36 -8.42 0.90
N ASP A 369 27.48 -9.13 0.83
CA ASP A 369 27.54 -10.45 0.24
C ASP A 369 26.68 -11.45 1.00
N LEU A 370 26.72 -11.39 2.33
CA LEU A 370 25.95 -12.24 3.19
C LEU A 370 24.44 -12.00 3.03
N LEU A 371 24.02 -10.73 3.02
CA LEU A 371 22.61 -10.35 2.87
C LEU A 371 22.08 -10.67 1.46
N ILE A 372 22.84 -10.35 0.41
CA ILE A 372 22.43 -10.63 -0.97
C ILE A 372 22.36 -12.14 -1.20
N ALA A 373 23.32 -12.92 -0.70
CA ALA A 373 23.30 -14.37 -0.81
C ALA A 373 22.07 -14.95 -0.11
N ALA A 374 21.83 -14.56 1.12
CA ALA A 374 20.68 -15.00 1.90
C ALA A 374 19.33 -14.60 1.26
N LEU A 375 19.24 -13.40 0.67
CA LEU A 375 18.04 -12.97 -0.06
C LEU A 375 17.81 -13.74 -1.35
N LYS A 376 18.88 -14.21 -2.04
CA LYS A 376 18.77 -15.01 -3.25
C LYS A 376 18.22 -16.41 -3.01
N GLU A 377 18.50 -17.00 -1.86
CA GLU A 377 18.03 -18.34 -1.49
C GLU A 377 16.53 -18.37 -1.19
N LEU A 378 15.92 -17.22 -0.97
CA LEU A 378 14.50 -17.13 -0.64
C LEU A 378 13.61 -17.16 -1.87
N GLY A 379 12.45 -17.84 -1.71
CA GLY A 379 11.34 -17.68 -2.65
C GLY A 379 10.89 -16.21 -2.73
N GLU A 380 10.28 -15.84 -3.84
CA GLU A 380 9.99 -14.46 -4.21
C GLU A 380 9.20 -13.67 -3.15
N MET A 381 8.18 -14.29 -2.56
CA MET A 381 7.36 -13.67 -1.53
C MET A 381 8.15 -13.36 -0.26
N ARG A 382 8.95 -14.32 0.22
CA ARG A 382 9.79 -14.13 1.40
C ARG A 382 10.88 -13.09 1.16
N ARG A 383 11.49 -13.11 -0.02
CA ARG A 383 12.52 -12.14 -0.43
C ARG A 383 12.01 -10.71 -0.35
N HIS A 384 10.76 -10.48 -0.77
CA HIS A 384 10.15 -9.16 -0.69
C HIS A 384 10.01 -8.67 0.74
N HIS A 385 9.39 -9.44 1.64
CA HIS A 385 9.19 -9.04 3.03
C HIS A 385 10.51 -8.80 3.77
N LEU A 386 11.52 -9.61 3.47
CA LEU A 386 12.84 -9.45 4.09
C LEU A 386 13.61 -8.27 3.53
N GLY A 387 13.53 -8.02 2.22
CA GLY A 387 14.07 -6.82 1.59
C GLY A 387 13.44 -5.54 2.16
N PHE A 388 12.15 -5.56 2.46
CA PHE A 388 11.44 -4.47 3.13
C PHE A 388 11.98 -4.21 4.54
N GLY A 389 12.16 -5.25 5.36
CA GLY A 389 12.77 -5.12 6.68
C GLY A 389 14.14 -4.46 6.62
N VAL A 390 14.99 -4.87 5.67
CA VAL A 390 16.31 -4.25 5.44
C VAL A 390 16.20 -2.77 5.05
N LEU A 391 15.17 -2.39 4.26
CA LEU A 391 14.97 -1.00 3.83
C LEU A 391 14.39 -0.09 4.91
N ASP A 392 13.44 -0.60 5.71
CA ASP A 392 12.66 0.22 6.63
C ASP A 392 13.54 0.87 7.72
N TYR A 393 14.59 0.18 8.14
CA TYR A 393 15.55 0.67 9.13
C TYR A 393 16.50 1.74 8.61
N ASN A 394 16.76 1.76 7.31
CA ASN A 394 17.69 2.71 6.71
C ASN A 394 17.03 4.02 6.28
N VAL A 395 15.71 4.07 6.22
CA VAL A 395 14.94 5.28 5.87
C VAL A 395 14.65 6.17 7.10
N GLY A 396 14.72 5.60 8.30
CA GLY A 396 14.36 6.26 9.57
C GLY A 396 15.38 7.27 10.14
N GLY A 397 16.40 7.70 9.38
CA GLY A 397 17.22 8.84 9.76
C GLY A 397 18.60 8.52 10.35
N THR A 398 19.07 7.30 10.34
CA THR A 398 20.44 6.98 10.74
C THR A 398 21.38 7.05 9.54
N ARG A 399 22.59 7.60 9.79
CA ARG A 399 23.62 7.85 8.78
C ARG A 399 24.28 6.60 8.17
N ASP A 400 23.97 5.41 8.71
CA ASP A 400 24.54 4.14 8.23
C ASP A 400 23.73 3.67 7.03
N ARG A 401 24.29 3.87 5.87
CA ARG A 401 23.62 3.77 4.59
C ARG A 401 23.86 2.40 3.98
N LEU A 402 22.79 1.71 3.59
CA LEU A 402 22.92 0.55 2.72
C LEU A 402 23.86 0.87 1.56
N SER A 403 24.69 -0.06 1.17
CA SER A 403 25.57 0.12 0.03
C SER A 403 24.79 0.36 -1.26
N ARG A 404 25.45 0.95 -2.25
CA ARG A 404 24.93 1.01 -3.62
C ARG A 404 24.55 -0.37 -4.12
N ARG A 405 25.31 -1.40 -3.77
CA ARG A 405 25.15 -2.78 -4.25
C ARG A 405 23.83 -3.39 -3.77
N ILE A 406 23.50 -3.25 -2.48
CA ILE A 406 22.20 -3.69 -1.94
C ILE A 406 21.04 -2.90 -2.55
N LEU A 407 21.18 -1.57 -2.63
CA LEU A 407 20.12 -0.73 -3.23
C LEU A 407 19.84 -1.11 -4.68
N MET A 408 20.87 -1.39 -5.48
CA MET A 408 20.72 -1.84 -6.86
C MET A 408 20.12 -3.25 -6.94
N TYR A 409 20.48 -4.15 -6.03
CA TYR A 409 19.86 -5.47 -5.95
C TYR A 409 18.36 -5.35 -5.65
N LEU A 410 17.98 -4.54 -4.65
CA LEU A 410 16.59 -4.30 -4.29
C LEU A 410 15.80 -3.60 -5.41
N TYR A 411 16.40 -2.58 -6.07
CA TYR A 411 15.80 -1.94 -7.24
C TYR A 411 15.45 -2.95 -8.33
N ASN A 412 16.34 -3.92 -8.59
CA ASN A 412 16.15 -4.92 -9.63
C ASN A 412 15.26 -6.11 -9.25
N THR A 413 14.98 -6.33 -7.97
CA THR A 413 14.25 -7.52 -7.50
C THR A 413 12.94 -7.24 -6.78
N THR A 414 12.74 -6.03 -6.26
CA THR A 414 11.52 -5.68 -5.51
C THR A 414 10.30 -5.58 -6.42
N ARG A 415 9.25 -6.31 -6.08
CA ARG A 415 7.96 -6.31 -6.79
C ARG A 415 6.99 -5.27 -6.26
N CYS A 416 6.94 -5.09 -4.95
CA CYS A 416 6.04 -4.13 -4.30
C CYS A 416 6.39 -2.69 -4.68
N LEU A 417 5.37 -1.93 -5.12
CA LEU A 417 5.55 -0.54 -5.53
C LEU A 417 6.02 0.35 -4.38
N ALA A 418 5.43 0.21 -3.20
CA ALA A 418 5.80 1.01 -2.03
C ALA A 418 7.25 0.78 -1.60
N CYS A 419 7.69 -0.48 -1.61
CA CYS A 419 9.08 -0.82 -1.29
C CYS A 419 10.03 -0.30 -2.37
N ARG A 420 9.67 -0.43 -3.66
CA ARG A 420 10.48 0.09 -4.77
C ARG A 420 10.57 1.61 -4.73
N GLU A 421 9.50 2.32 -4.38
CA GLU A 421 9.52 3.77 -4.20
C GLU A 421 10.58 4.19 -3.18
N ARG A 422 10.64 3.51 -2.03
CA ARG A 422 11.67 3.79 -1.01
C ARG A 422 13.08 3.59 -1.54
N VAL A 423 13.32 2.51 -2.29
CA VAL A 423 14.63 2.27 -2.95
C VAL A 423 14.96 3.38 -3.94
N VAL A 424 14.02 3.75 -4.80
CA VAL A 424 14.19 4.82 -5.80
C VAL A 424 14.49 6.16 -5.13
N ARG A 425 13.73 6.51 -4.08
CA ARG A 425 13.98 7.74 -3.30
C ARG A 425 15.36 7.74 -2.67
N GLU A 426 15.81 6.61 -2.12
CA GLU A 426 17.14 6.51 -1.51
C GLU A 426 18.26 6.59 -2.54
N LEU A 427 18.13 5.90 -3.67
CA LEU A 427 19.04 6.03 -4.81
C LEU A 427 19.11 7.48 -5.33
N GLY A 428 17.95 8.16 -5.39
CA GLY A 428 17.86 9.56 -5.81
C GLY A 428 18.55 10.53 -4.86
N ARG A 429 18.35 10.36 -3.54
CA ARG A 429 19.03 11.19 -2.50
C ARG A 429 20.55 11.08 -2.59
N ARG A 430 21.06 9.94 -3.01
CA ARG A 430 22.50 9.66 -3.14
C ARG A 430 23.03 9.93 -4.54
N HIS A 431 22.25 10.47 -5.44
CA HIS A 431 22.63 10.72 -6.83
C HIS A 431 23.07 9.45 -7.59
N LEU A 432 22.55 8.27 -7.22
CA LEU A 432 22.89 6.98 -7.81
C LEU A 432 21.97 6.58 -8.97
N LEU A 433 20.85 7.28 -9.18
CA LEU A 433 19.96 7.06 -10.32
C LEU A 433 20.63 7.57 -11.59
N THR A 434 20.81 6.68 -12.57
CA THR A 434 21.25 7.06 -13.92
C THR A 434 20.10 7.69 -14.72
N ASP A 435 20.40 8.37 -15.83
CA ASP A 435 19.35 8.94 -16.69
C ASP A 435 18.47 7.85 -17.32
N GLY A 436 19.05 6.67 -17.64
CA GLY A 436 18.26 5.52 -18.07
C GLY A 436 17.30 4.99 -17.01
N MET A 437 17.72 4.94 -15.74
CA MET A 437 16.83 4.57 -14.63
C MET A 437 15.73 5.62 -14.40
N LEU A 438 16.06 6.89 -14.52
CA LEU A 438 15.07 7.97 -14.41
C LEU A 438 14.06 7.91 -15.55
N ALA A 439 14.50 7.63 -16.78
CA ALA A 439 13.61 7.42 -17.93
C ALA A 439 12.64 6.24 -17.72
N GLU A 440 13.14 5.12 -17.15
CA GLU A 440 12.27 4.02 -16.73
C GLU A 440 11.28 4.46 -15.63
N CYS A 441 11.73 5.19 -14.62
CA CYS A 441 10.89 5.67 -13.52
C CYS A 441 9.75 6.59 -13.96
N LEU A 442 9.90 7.35 -15.05
CA LEU A 442 8.81 8.18 -15.62
C LEU A 442 7.58 7.37 -16.04
N HIS A 443 7.76 6.10 -16.32
CA HIS A 443 6.70 5.18 -16.74
C HIS A 443 6.42 4.08 -15.69
N ASP A 444 6.85 4.28 -14.45
CA ASP A 444 6.61 3.33 -13.37
C ASP A 444 5.12 3.22 -13.03
N ALA A 445 4.68 2.08 -12.53
CA ALA A 445 3.31 1.90 -12.06
C ALA A 445 2.98 2.76 -10.83
N SER A 446 3.98 3.11 -10.01
CA SER A 446 3.82 4.05 -8.90
C SER A 446 3.83 5.50 -9.40
N ILE A 447 2.74 6.22 -9.16
CA ILE A 447 2.64 7.66 -9.46
C ILE A 447 3.70 8.45 -8.70
N ASP A 448 3.98 8.08 -7.44
CA ASP A 448 4.98 8.74 -6.60
C ASP A 448 6.40 8.60 -7.16
N ILE A 449 6.72 7.44 -7.74
CA ILE A 449 8.00 7.24 -8.45
C ILE A 449 8.06 8.12 -9.70
N ARG A 450 6.98 8.21 -10.49
CA ARG A 450 6.91 9.09 -11.68
C ARG A 450 7.16 10.55 -11.30
N VAL A 451 6.40 11.07 -10.34
CA VAL A 451 6.52 12.46 -9.86
C VAL A 451 7.92 12.74 -9.29
N PHE A 452 8.49 11.78 -8.57
CA PHE A 452 9.86 11.91 -8.06
C PHE A 452 10.89 11.98 -9.18
N ALA A 453 10.79 11.12 -10.20
CA ALA A 453 11.67 11.10 -11.36
C ALA A 453 11.58 12.41 -12.17
N GLU A 454 10.38 12.90 -12.42
CA GLU A 454 10.14 14.19 -13.11
C GLU A 454 10.82 15.36 -12.39
N ARG A 455 10.66 15.43 -11.05
CA ARG A 455 11.29 16.47 -10.23
C ARG A 455 12.82 16.40 -10.30
N LEU A 456 13.40 15.19 -10.29
CA LEU A 456 14.85 15.04 -10.38
C LEU A 456 15.38 15.43 -11.76
N LEU A 457 14.70 15.03 -12.83
CA LEU A 457 15.07 15.39 -14.20
C LEU A 457 14.97 16.92 -14.43
N SER A 458 13.91 17.55 -13.96
CA SER A 458 13.74 19.01 -14.03
C SER A 458 14.88 19.73 -13.30
N ARG A 459 15.28 19.28 -12.10
CA ARG A 459 16.41 19.85 -11.36
C ARG A 459 17.74 19.66 -12.07
N ARG A 460 17.96 18.50 -12.73
CA ARG A 460 19.19 18.25 -13.50
C ARG A 460 19.28 19.18 -14.70
N ARG A 461 18.18 19.36 -15.47
CA ARG A 461 18.10 20.29 -16.61
C ARG A 461 18.40 21.72 -16.17
N ALA A 462 17.74 22.19 -15.13
CA ALA A 462 17.97 23.55 -14.61
C ALA A 462 19.44 23.81 -14.20
N LYS A 463 20.11 22.79 -13.62
CA LYS A 463 21.55 22.90 -13.28
C LYS A 463 22.45 22.99 -14.53
N VAL A 464 22.13 22.24 -15.59
CA VAL A 464 22.87 22.26 -16.84
C VAL A 464 22.69 23.62 -17.53
N ASP A 465 21.46 24.16 -17.55
CA ASP A 465 21.17 25.47 -18.15
C ASP A 465 21.90 26.59 -17.41
N LEU A 466 21.91 26.58 -16.07
CA LEU A 466 22.67 27.56 -15.26
C LEU A 466 24.19 27.47 -15.53
N ALA A 467 24.73 26.26 -15.60
CA ALA A 467 26.15 26.06 -15.89
C ALA A 467 26.53 26.56 -17.29
N MET A 468 25.64 26.43 -18.27
CA MET A 468 25.82 26.98 -19.63
C MET A 468 25.78 28.49 -19.64
N VAL A 469 24.92 29.13 -18.87
CA VAL A 469 24.81 30.58 -18.74
C VAL A 469 26.08 31.16 -18.09
N ASP A 470 26.54 30.53 -17.00
CA ASP A 470 27.75 30.96 -16.30
C ASP A 470 29.01 30.83 -17.19
N LYS A 471 29.08 29.76 -18.00
CA LYS A 471 30.17 29.55 -18.94
C LYS A 471 30.18 30.61 -20.06
N LYS A 472 29.02 31.05 -20.56
CA LYS A 472 28.92 32.15 -21.54
C LYS A 472 29.36 33.49 -20.93
N ARG A 473 28.96 33.80 -19.69
CA ARG A 473 29.35 35.03 -18.99
C ARG A 473 30.83 35.05 -18.65
N GLY A 474 31.47 33.88 -18.45
CA GLY A 474 32.93 33.79 -18.21
C GLY A 474 33.80 33.95 -19.46
N HIS A 475 33.22 33.82 -20.67
CA HIS A 475 33.94 34.06 -21.93
C HIS A 475 33.81 35.50 -22.46
N GLU A 476 32.95 36.31 -21.84
CA GLU A 476 32.75 37.72 -22.20
C GLU A 476 33.58 38.67 -21.29
N LYS A 477 34.40 38.16 -20.41
CA LYS A 477 35.39 38.87 -19.59
C LYS A 477 36.78 38.46 -20.04
#